data_7f412235b6e5b01f5feb9642d8d02352
#
_entry.id   7f412235b6e5b01f5feb9642d8d02352
#
_cell.length_a   1.000
_cell.length_b   1.000
_cell.length_c   1.000
_cell.angle_alpha   90.00
_cell.angle_beta   90.00
_cell.angle_gamma   90.00
#
_symmetry.space_group_name_H-M   'P 1'
#
loop_
_entity.id
_entity.type
_entity.pdbx_description
1 polymer ?
#
loop_
_entity_poly.entity_id
_entity_poly.type
_entity_poly.pdbx_seq_one_letter_code
_entity_poly.pdbx_strand_id
1 'polypeptide(L)' 'MRMNNETKLVFALEHVAHLEDLIKGNEWEEFLIQPLSTMKYEFIRQLKNEQDRKKTKTD' A
#
# COMPACT_ATOMS: atom_id res chain seq x y z
N MET A 1 -19.46 2.16 9.28
CA MET A 1 -18.92 3.28 8.47
C MET A 1 -18.11 2.76 7.29
N ARG A 2 -18.33 3.33 6.15
CA ARG A 2 -17.66 2.88 4.92
C ARG A 2 -16.45 3.75 4.62
N MET A 3 -15.30 3.12 4.47
CA MET A 3 -14.09 3.84 4.09
C MET A 3 -14.03 3.95 2.56
N ASN A 4 -13.56 5.10 2.07
CA ASN A 4 -13.35 5.24 0.65
C ASN A 4 -12.07 4.51 0.23
N ASN A 5 -11.85 4.39 -1.06
CA ASN A 5 -10.70 3.63 -1.58
C ASN A 5 -9.37 4.25 -1.16
N GLU A 6 -9.32 5.56 -1.13
CA GLU A 6 -8.09 6.25 -0.74
C GLU A 6 -7.68 5.89 0.68
N THR A 7 -8.65 5.92 1.60
CA THR A 7 -8.39 5.60 3.00
C THR A 7 -7.97 4.13 3.15
N LYS A 8 -8.65 3.24 2.42
CA LYS A 8 -8.30 1.82 2.44
C LYS A 8 -6.87 1.59 1.99
N LEU A 9 -6.46 2.29 0.94
CA LEU A 9 -5.11 2.15 0.40
C LEU A 9 -4.05 2.65 1.38
N VAL A 10 -4.34 3.76 2.06
CA VAL A 10 -3.42 4.28 3.07
C VAL A 10 -3.24 3.27 4.20
N PHE A 11 -4.34 2.70 4.69
CA PHE A 11 -4.25 1.68 5.73
C PHE A 11 -3.52 0.44 5.24
N ALA A 12 -3.76 0.03 4.00
CA ALA A 12 -3.07 -1.12 3.43
C ALA A 12 -1.55 -0.87 3.38
N LEU A 13 -1.16 0.33 2.99
CA LEU A 13 0.26 0.69 2.96
C LEU A 13 0.88 0.63 4.35
N GLU A 14 0.15 1.11 5.36
CA GLU A 14 0.64 1.06 6.73
C GLU A 14 0.83 -0.38 7.20
N HIS A 15 -0.09 -1.25 6.82
CA HIS A 15 0.01 -2.67 7.19
C HIS A 15 1.19 -3.34 6.52
N VAL A 16 1.44 -3.01 5.25
CA VAL A 16 2.59 -3.55 4.54
C VAL A 16 3.89 -3.10 5.21
N ALA A 17 3.98 -1.82 5.55
CA ALA A 17 5.16 -1.30 6.24
C ALA A 17 5.39 -2.02 7.56
N HIS A 18 4.31 -2.29 8.28
CA HIS A 18 4.38 -3.01 9.54
C HIS A 18 4.87 -4.44 9.33
N LEU A 19 4.37 -5.09 8.29
CA LEU A 19 4.84 -6.43 7.95
C LEU A 19 6.31 -6.44 7.59
N GLU A 20 6.76 -5.44 6.85
CA GLU A 20 8.18 -5.33 6.51
C GLU A 20 9.04 -5.26 7.75
N ASP A 21 8.60 -4.51 8.75
CA ASP A 21 9.32 -4.42 10.02
C ASP A 21 9.33 -5.75 10.76
N LEU A 22 8.22 -6.46 10.73
CA LEU A 22 8.09 -7.72 11.45
C LEU A 22 8.96 -8.82 10.87
N ILE A 23 9.14 -8.83 9.56
CA ILE A 23 9.95 -9.89 8.92
C ILE A 23 11.43 -9.54 8.87
N LYS A 24 11.78 -8.31 9.21
CA LYS A 24 13.16 -7.85 9.14
C LYS A 24 14.04 -8.69 10.06
N GLY A 25 15.15 -9.21 9.52
CA GLY A 25 16.06 -10.03 10.29
C GLY A 25 15.60 -11.46 10.48
N ASN A 26 14.44 -11.81 9.97
CA ASN A 26 13.93 -13.17 10.02
C ASN A 26 14.42 -13.98 8.83
N GLU A 27 14.42 -15.29 8.98
CA GLU A 27 14.78 -16.16 7.86
C GLU A 27 13.75 -16.10 6.73
N TRP A 28 12.55 -15.59 7.01
CA TRP A 28 11.52 -15.41 6.01
C TRP A 28 11.72 -14.18 5.15
N GLU A 29 12.57 -13.27 5.56
CA GLU A 29 12.72 -11.98 4.90
C GLU A 29 13.02 -12.14 3.42
N GLU A 30 13.94 -13.04 3.10
CA GLU A 30 14.32 -13.28 1.70
C GLU A 30 13.14 -13.66 0.84
N PHE A 31 12.21 -14.43 1.40
CA PHE A 31 11.08 -14.95 0.65
C PHE A 31 9.94 -13.95 0.53
N LEU A 32 9.81 -13.05 1.50
CA LEU A 32 8.66 -12.18 1.61
C LEU A 32 8.91 -10.75 1.18
N ILE A 33 10.18 -10.33 1.14
CA ILE A 33 10.49 -8.93 0.81
C ILE A 33 10.03 -8.56 -0.60
N GLN A 34 10.21 -9.46 -1.55
CA GLN A 34 9.82 -9.23 -2.93
C GLN A 34 8.31 -9.06 -3.08
N PRO A 35 7.49 -10.03 -2.62
CA PRO A 35 6.04 -9.86 -2.69
C PRO A 35 5.53 -8.62 -1.96
N LEU A 36 6.12 -8.31 -0.80
CA LEU A 36 5.68 -7.13 -0.05
C LEU A 36 6.02 -5.85 -0.79
N SER A 37 7.20 -5.80 -1.40
CA SER A 37 7.59 -4.63 -2.20
C SER A 37 6.66 -4.46 -3.39
N THR A 38 6.31 -5.55 -4.04
CA THR A 38 5.40 -5.52 -5.18
C THR A 38 4.03 -5.00 -4.75
N MET A 39 3.53 -5.48 -3.63
CA MET A 39 2.25 -5.01 -3.09
C MET A 39 2.31 -3.54 -2.75
N LYS A 40 3.39 -3.12 -2.11
CA LYS A 40 3.56 -1.73 -1.73
C LYS A 40 3.51 -0.80 -2.94
N TYR A 41 4.24 -1.13 -4.00
CA TYR A 41 4.24 -0.31 -5.20
C TYR A 41 2.87 -0.29 -5.87
N GLU A 42 2.18 -1.42 -5.85
CA GLU A 42 0.84 -1.47 -6.43
C GLU A 42 -0.13 -0.59 -5.64
N PHE A 43 -0.05 -0.63 -4.31
CA PHE A 43 -0.91 0.23 -3.49
C PHE A 43 -0.62 1.71 -3.73
N ILE A 44 0.66 2.06 -3.88
CA ILE A 44 1.05 3.44 -4.17
C ILE A 44 0.49 3.87 -5.53
N ARG A 45 0.59 2.99 -6.51
CA ARG A 45 0.07 3.29 -7.85
C ARG A 45 -1.45 3.51 -7.80
N GLN A 46 -2.15 2.65 -7.08
CA GLN A 46 -3.60 2.79 -6.95
C GLN A 46 -3.98 4.06 -6.20
N LEU A 47 -3.21 4.39 -5.18
CA LEU A 47 -3.47 5.60 -4.41
C LEU A 47 -3.31 6.84 -5.29
N LYS A 48 -2.26 6.85 -6.09
CA LYS A 48 -2.04 7.95 -7.00
C LYS A 48 -3.19 8.07 -8.01
N ASN A 49 -3.67 6.94 -8.51
CA ASN A 49 -4.80 6.94 -9.42
C ASN A 49 -6.05 7.53 -8.78
N GLU A 50 -6.30 7.19 -7.52
CA GLU A 50 -7.46 7.73 -6.81
C GLU A 50 -7.34 9.23 -6.63
N GLN A 51 -6.15 9.70 -6.30
CA GLN A 51 -5.91 11.12 -6.14
C GLN A 51 -6.05 11.88 -7.46
N ASP A 52 -5.53 11.32 -8.53
CA ASP A 52 -5.66 11.91 -9.86
C ASP A 52 -7.11 11.97 -10.31
N ARG A 53 -7.85 10.94 -9.99
CA ARG A 53 -9.27 10.89 -10.34
C ARG A 53 -10.04 12.00 -9.63
N LYS A 54 -9.71 12.27 -8.38
CA LYS A 54 -10.33 13.35 -7.63
C LYS A 54 -10.02 14.70 -8.25
N LYS A 55 -8.79 14.89 -8.67
CA LYS A 55 -8.38 16.13 -9.31
C LYS A 55 -9.18 16.37 -10.58
N THR A 56 -9.33 15.33 -11.37
CA THR A 56 -10.07 15.42 -12.62
C THR A 56 -11.52 15.83 -12.36
N LYS A 57 -12.06 15.32 -11.28
CA LYS A 57 -13.45 15.56 -10.94
C LYS A 57 -13.75 17.00 -10.55
N THR A 58 -12.76 17.67 -9.99
CA THR A 58 -12.99 19.03 -9.51
C THR A 58 -13.12 20.03 -10.63
N ASP A 59 -12.80 19.66 -11.82
CA ASP A 59 -12.98 20.51 -12.97
C ASP A 59 -14.39 20.48 -13.48
#